data_68bf718f0be0691e97a2d7c6a6605504
#
_entry.id   68bf718f0be0691e97a2d7c6a6605504
#
_cell.length_a   1.000
_cell.length_b   1.000
_cell.length_c   1.000
_cell.angle_alpha   90.00
_cell.angle_beta   90.00
_cell.angle_gamma   90.00
#
_symmetry.space_group_name_H-M   'P 1'
#
loop_
_entity.id
_entity.type
_entity.pdbx_description
1 polymer ?
#
loop_
_entity_poly.entity_id
_entity_poly.type
_entity_poly.pdbx_seq_one_letter_code
_entity_poly.pdbx_strand_id
1 'polypeptide(L)'
;MCWSAIPPIKTLVIKVTELAENLGVKNAKWDKKDGYFVPRDCYNSYFYLVEDESCSVVDKLILHGRDFTKYLDGGSALHMNLDEHLTAKQYETILNDMIKTGCPYATVNVPNTVCNDCGFIDKRHLENCSKCGSENVDYLTRIIGYLKRISKWSEARQKEGAKRYYDTPNV
;
A
#
# COMPACT_ATOMS: atom_id res chain seq x y z
N MET A 1 -6.85 -8.19 -9.04
CA MET A 1 -7.32 -7.28 -10.11
C MET A 1 -7.13 -5.85 -9.63
N CYS A 2 -6.36 -5.04 -10.32
CA CYS A 2 -6.14 -3.66 -9.89
C CYS A 2 -7.37 -2.82 -10.23
N TRP A 3 -8.11 -2.38 -9.25
CA TRP A 3 -9.25 -1.47 -9.41
C TRP A 3 -8.87 -0.07 -9.95
N SER A 4 -7.59 0.15 -10.22
CA SER A 4 -7.07 1.43 -10.70
C SER A 4 -7.35 1.75 -12.17
N ALA A 5 -7.99 0.86 -12.92
CA ALA A 5 -8.16 1.02 -14.36
C ALA A 5 -9.61 1.31 -14.80
N ILE A 6 -10.57 1.32 -13.91
CA ILE A 6 -11.95 1.68 -14.28
C ILE A 6 -12.12 3.16 -13.96
N PRO A 7 -12.30 4.03 -14.98
CA PRO A 7 -12.68 5.40 -14.70
C PRO A 7 -14.00 5.37 -13.92
N PRO A 8 -14.08 6.04 -12.77
CA PRO A 8 -15.28 6.02 -11.96
C PRO A 8 -16.45 6.57 -12.80
N ILE A 9 -17.46 5.74 -12.96
CA ILE A 9 -18.72 6.23 -13.53
C ILE A 9 -19.23 7.33 -12.60
N LYS A 10 -19.53 8.48 -13.15
CA LYS A 10 -19.96 9.69 -12.46
C LYS A 10 -20.91 9.44 -11.28
N THR A 11 -21.92 8.62 -11.52
CA THR A 11 -22.95 8.25 -10.55
C THR A 11 -22.43 7.36 -9.41
N LEU A 12 -21.43 6.53 -9.67
CA LEU A 12 -20.84 5.66 -8.65
C LEU A 12 -19.99 6.45 -7.66
N VAL A 13 -19.21 7.41 -8.17
CA VAL A 13 -18.40 8.32 -7.32
C VAL A 13 -19.30 9.12 -6.38
N ILE A 14 -20.39 9.70 -6.88
CA ILE A 14 -21.35 10.45 -6.05
C ILE A 14 -21.94 9.56 -4.95
N LYS A 15 -22.41 8.35 -5.30
CA LYS A 15 -23.00 7.43 -4.31
C LYS A 15 -22.00 6.94 -3.26
N VAL A 16 -20.77 6.68 -3.66
CA VAL A 16 -19.70 6.29 -2.72
C VAL A 16 -19.34 7.46 -1.82
N THR A 17 -19.38 8.68 -2.34
CA THR A 17 -19.15 9.92 -1.57
C THR A 17 -20.21 10.11 -0.50
N GLU A 18 -21.48 10.08 -0.89
CA GLU A 18 -22.63 10.21 0.02
C GLU A 18 -22.62 9.11 1.09
N LEU A 19 -22.28 7.89 0.72
CA LEU A 19 -22.16 6.77 1.65
C LEU A 19 -21.03 6.98 2.65
N ALA A 20 -19.86 7.45 2.22
CA ALA A 20 -18.72 7.73 3.07
C ALA A 20 -19.01 8.89 4.05
N GLU A 21 -19.67 9.95 3.60
CA GLU A 21 -20.13 11.05 4.45
C GLU A 21 -21.11 10.57 5.52
N ASN A 22 -22.09 9.73 5.12
CA ASN A 22 -23.08 9.16 6.03
C ASN A 22 -22.46 8.18 7.05
N LEU A 23 -21.36 7.51 6.70
CA LEU A 23 -20.62 6.63 7.59
C LEU A 23 -19.58 7.37 8.46
N GLY A 24 -19.46 8.69 8.32
CA GLY A 24 -18.55 9.49 9.14
C GLY A 24 -17.08 9.18 8.92
N VAL A 25 -16.68 8.86 7.71
CA VAL A 25 -15.28 8.58 7.34
C VAL A 25 -14.45 9.87 7.49
N LYS A 26 -13.77 10.00 8.63
CA LYS A 26 -13.10 11.23 9.08
C LYS A 26 -11.86 11.63 8.28
N ASN A 27 -11.29 10.75 7.47
CA ASN A 27 -9.98 10.93 6.82
C ASN A 27 -10.04 11.13 5.30
N ALA A 28 -11.23 11.25 4.72
CA ALA A 28 -11.35 11.58 3.31
C ALA A 28 -11.25 13.10 3.12
N LYS A 29 -10.22 13.58 2.42
CA LYS A 29 -10.21 14.95 1.90
C LYS A 29 -11.11 14.99 0.68
N TRP A 30 -12.16 15.78 0.78
CA TRP A 30 -13.14 15.94 -0.28
C TRP A 30 -12.85 17.22 -1.07
N ASP A 31 -12.45 17.08 -2.33
CA ASP A 31 -12.30 18.19 -3.25
C ASP A 31 -13.43 18.17 -4.27
N LYS A 32 -14.08 19.31 -4.47
CA LYS A 32 -15.07 19.49 -5.52
C LYS A 32 -14.33 19.74 -6.84
N LYS A 33 -14.43 18.81 -7.78
CA LYS A 33 -13.84 18.93 -9.11
C LYS A 33 -14.89 18.59 -10.17
N ASP A 34 -15.06 19.48 -11.14
CA ASP A 34 -15.98 19.30 -12.27
C ASP A 34 -17.43 18.93 -11.87
N GLY A 35 -17.90 19.44 -10.73
CA GLY A 35 -19.21 19.13 -10.19
C GLY A 35 -19.30 17.81 -9.42
N TYR A 36 -18.17 17.15 -9.15
CA TYR A 36 -18.09 15.94 -8.33
C TYR A 36 -17.21 16.16 -7.10
N PHE A 37 -17.48 15.38 -6.06
CA PHE A 37 -16.54 15.22 -4.96
C PHE A 37 -15.57 14.11 -5.30
N VAL A 38 -14.29 14.44 -5.35
CA VAL A 38 -13.20 13.46 -5.45
C VAL A 38 -12.59 13.34 -4.06
N PRO A 39 -12.71 12.19 -3.40
CA PRO A 39 -12.29 12.06 -1.99
C PRO A 39 -10.79 12.21 -1.78
N ARG A 40 -10.00 12.08 -2.84
CA ARG A 40 -8.53 12.09 -2.76
C ARG A 40 -7.94 12.57 -4.08
N ASP A 41 -6.71 13.08 -4.03
CA ASP A 41 -5.91 13.46 -5.19
C ASP A 41 -5.32 12.26 -5.96
N CYS A 42 -5.40 11.05 -5.39
CA CYS A 42 -5.02 9.79 -6.01
C CYS A 42 -5.87 8.62 -5.49
N TYR A 43 -6.00 7.56 -6.30
CA TYR A 43 -6.66 6.33 -5.88
C TYR A 43 -5.77 5.49 -4.98
N ASN A 44 -6.39 4.78 -4.04
CA ASN A 44 -5.75 3.79 -3.20
C ASN A 44 -5.65 2.44 -3.92
N SER A 45 -4.49 1.77 -3.79
CA SER A 45 -4.24 0.46 -4.39
C SER A 45 -4.65 -0.72 -3.51
N TYR A 46 -4.97 -0.46 -2.26
CA TYR A 46 -5.22 -1.47 -1.23
C TYR A 46 -6.67 -1.40 -0.75
N PHE A 47 -7.12 -2.41 0.00
CA PHE A 47 -8.44 -2.42 0.66
C PHE A 47 -8.49 -1.55 1.91
N TYR A 48 -7.33 -1.11 2.40
CA TYR A 48 -7.16 -0.15 3.49
C TYR A 48 -6.50 1.13 2.95
N LEU A 49 -6.60 2.22 3.69
CA LEU A 49 -5.91 3.46 3.32
C LEU A 49 -4.40 3.29 3.57
N VAL A 50 -3.59 3.59 2.55
CA VAL A 50 -2.14 3.37 2.60
C VAL A 50 -1.41 4.23 3.63
N GLU A 51 -2.02 5.34 4.03
CA GLU A 51 -1.54 6.26 5.06
C GLU A 51 -2.11 6.00 6.46
N ASP A 52 -2.97 4.99 6.63
CA ASP A 52 -3.61 4.72 7.92
C ASP A 52 -2.66 3.95 8.85
N GLU A 53 -2.06 4.69 9.78
CA GLU A 53 -1.16 4.16 10.81
C GLU A 53 -1.90 3.30 11.85
N SER A 54 -3.23 3.47 11.97
CA SER A 54 -4.05 2.71 12.94
C SER A 54 -4.40 1.30 12.46
N CYS A 55 -4.28 1.05 11.15
CA CYS A 55 -4.57 -0.25 10.54
C CYS A 55 -3.35 -1.18 10.69
N SER A 56 -3.33 -2.00 11.73
CA SER A 56 -2.23 -2.92 12.02
C SER A 56 -2.03 -4.00 10.95
N VAL A 57 -0.89 -4.70 10.97
CA VAL A 57 -0.63 -5.86 10.10
C VAL A 57 -1.71 -6.94 10.26
N VAL A 58 -2.20 -7.16 11.48
CA VAL A 58 -3.26 -8.13 11.77
C VAL A 58 -4.59 -7.68 11.17
N ASP A 59 -4.95 -6.39 11.28
CA ASP A 59 -6.15 -5.85 10.65
C ASP A 59 -6.10 -5.99 9.12
N LYS A 60 -4.94 -5.75 8.51
CA LYS A 60 -4.71 -5.95 7.08
C LYS A 60 -4.90 -7.42 6.68
N LEU A 61 -4.42 -8.37 7.49
CA LEU A 61 -4.62 -9.79 7.28
C LEU A 61 -6.11 -10.18 7.39
N ILE A 62 -6.85 -9.62 8.36
CA ILE A 62 -8.30 -9.84 8.51
C ILE A 62 -9.05 -9.29 7.30
N LEU A 63 -8.76 -8.07 6.86
CA LEU A 63 -9.36 -7.44 5.68
C LEU A 63 -9.13 -8.25 4.39
N HIS A 64 -7.99 -8.93 4.27
CA HIS A 64 -7.68 -9.82 3.15
C HIS A 64 -8.02 -11.29 3.44
N GLY A 65 -8.65 -11.55 4.58
CA GLY A 65 -9.01 -12.88 5.08
C GLY A 65 -10.27 -13.46 4.45
N ARG A 66 -10.68 -14.61 4.99
CA ARG A 66 -11.80 -15.43 4.48
C ARG A 66 -13.11 -14.66 4.37
N ASP A 67 -13.41 -13.80 5.33
CA ASP A 67 -14.71 -13.13 5.38
C ASP A 67 -14.95 -12.18 4.22
N PHE A 68 -13.89 -11.61 3.68
CA PHE A 68 -13.93 -10.76 2.49
C PHE A 68 -13.65 -11.56 1.21
N THR A 69 -12.63 -12.41 1.21
CA THR A 69 -12.20 -13.11 -0.01
C THR A 69 -13.22 -14.13 -0.54
N LYS A 70 -14.13 -14.63 0.31
CA LYS A 70 -15.24 -15.49 -0.12
C LYS A 70 -16.17 -14.86 -1.15
N TYR A 71 -16.15 -13.53 -1.29
CA TYR A 71 -16.94 -12.80 -2.28
C TYR A 71 -16.17 -12.46 -3.55
N LEU A 72 -14.90 -12.88 -3.64
CA LEU A 72 -14.00 -12.54 -4.76
C LEU A 72 -13.63 -13.80 -5.54
N ASP A 73 -13.99 -13.85 -6.82
CA ASP A 73 -13.66 -14.98 -7.70
C ASP A 73 -12.14 -15.12 -7.92
N GLY A 74 -11.42 -14.00 -7.93
CA GLY A 74 -9.97 -13.95 -8.16
C GLY A 74 -9.12 -13.93 -6.89
N GLY A 75 -9.74 -13.97 -5.70
CA GLY A 75 -9.04 -13.82 -4.42
C GLY A 75 -8.49 -12.42 -4.18
N SER A 76 -7.58 -12.29 -3.21
CA SER A 76 -6.91 -11.03 -2.88
C SER A 76 -5.42 -11.23 -2.65
N ALA A 77 -4.63 -10.18 -2.87
CA ALA A 77 -3.20 -10.14 -2.60
C ALA A 77 -2.89 -8.98 -1.64
N LEU A 78 -2.50 -9.32 -0.42
CA LEU A 78 -2.05 -8.34 0.56
C LEU A 78 -0.58 -8.02 0.33
N HIS A 79 -0.26 -6.71 0.22
CA HIS A 79 1.10 -6.21 0.30
C HIS A 79 1.27 -5.51 1.66
N MET A 80 2.00 -6.11 2.57
CA MET A 80 2.35 -5.51 3.85
C MET A 80 3.55 -4.59 3.66
N ASN A 81 3.33 -3.29 3.80
CA ASN A 81 4.40 -2.31 3.73
C ASN A 81 5.08 -2.23 5.10
N LEU A 82 6.34 -2.64 5.17
CA LEU A 82 7.13 -2.65 6.39
C LEU A 82 8.38 -1.77 6.21
N ASP A 83 8.85 -1.16 7.28
CA ASP A 83 10.05 -0.33 7.28
C ASP A 83 11.34 -1.17 7.35
N GLU A 84 11.26 -2.41 7.83
CA GLU A 84 12.39 -3.35 7.90
C GLU A 84 12.02 -4.78 7.49
N HIS A 85 13.04 -5.59 7.24
CA HIS A 85 12.88 -7.01 6.91
C HIS A 85 12.56 -7.82 8.15
N LEU A 86 11.65 -8.77 8.00
CA LEU A 86 11.24 -9.68 9.06
C LEU A 86 12.32 -10.71 9.40
N THR A 87 12.42 -11.05 10.67
CA THR A 87 13.13 -12.23 11.16
C THR A 87 12.36 -13.52 10.83
N ALA A 88 13.04 -14.67 10.86
CA ALA A 88 12.40 -15.97 10.64
C ALA A 88 11.21 -16.21 11.58
N LYS A 89 11.33 -15.82 12.86
CA LYS A 89 10.26 -15.94 13.86
C LYS A 89 9.05 -15.07 13.53
N GLN A 90 9.27 -13.85 13.06
CA GLN A 90 8.20 -12.95 12.64
C GLN A 90 7.48 -13.47 11.39
N TYR A 91 8.22 -14.06 10.42
CA TYR A 91 7.60 -14.76 9.29
C TYR A 91 6.71 -15.92 9.75
N GLU A 92 7.16 -16.72 10.70
CA GLU A 92 6.37 -17.82 11.27
C GLU A 92 5.07 -17.31 11.91
N THR A 93 5.15 -16.21 12.68
CA THR A 93 3.97 -15.56 13.28
C THR A 93 2.98 -15.13 12.21
N ILE A 94 3.45 -14.42 11.19
CA ILE A 94 2.59 -13.94 10.09
C ILE A 94 1.95 -15.11 9.33
N LEU A 95 2.68 -16.18 9.05
CA LEU A 95 2.12 -17.35 8.39
C LEU A 95 1.02 -18.01 9.23
N ASN A 96 1.21 -18.11 10.54
CA ASN A 96 0.18 -18.61 11.45
C ASN A 96 -1.06 -17.70 11.47
N ASP A 97 -0.88 -16.39 11.44
CA ASP A 97 -2.00 -15.45 11.42
C ASP A 97 -2.70 -15.43 10.05
N MET A 98 -1.99 -15.64 8.96
CA MET A 98 -2.62 -15.89 7.64
C MET A 98 -3.51 -17.13 7.66
N ILE A 99 -3.07 -18.21 8.30
CA ILE A 99 -3.86 -19.44 8.45
C ILE A 99 -5.13 -19.14 9.28
N LYS A 100 -5.00 -18.47 10.41
CA LYS A 100 -6.13 -18.13 11.30
C LYS A 100 -7.16 -17.23 10.61
N THR A 101 -6.69 -16.19 9.92
CA THR A 101 -7.57 -15.23 9.22
C THR A 101 -8.11 -15.78 7.90
N GLY A 102 -7.47 -16.81 7.33
CA GLY A 102 -7.77 -17.32 6.00
C GLY A 102 -7.34 -16.38 4.88
N CYS A 103 -6.31 -15.57 5.12
CA CYS A 103 -5.70 -14.71 4.10
C CYS A 103 -4.94 -15.60 3.09
N PRO A 104 -5.36 -15.63 1.79
CA PRO A 104 -4.81 -16.61 0.83
C PRO A 104 -3.42 -16.23 0.32
N TYR A 105 -3.10 -14.96 0.36
CA TYR A 105 -1.84 -14.45 -0.15
C TYR A 105 -1.42 -13.16 0.57
N ALA A 106 -0.20 -13.14 1.08
CA ALA A 106 0.44 -11.94 1.59
C ALA A 106 1.90 -11.87 1.13
N THR A 107 2.41 -10.68 0.90
CA THR A 107 3.82 -10.45 0.62
C THR A 107 4.33 -9.26 1.42
N VAL A 108 5.56 -9.38 1.89
CA VAL A 108 6.27 -8.30 2.57
C VAL A 108 6.88 -7.36 1.54
N ASN A 109 6.69 -6.08 1.73
CA ASN A 109 7.17 -5.01 0.86
C ASN A 109 7.98 -4.01 1.67
N VAL A 110 9.31 -4.17 1.64
CA VAL A 110 10.27 -3.23 2.24
C VAL A 110 10.89 -2.40 1.13
N PRO A 111 10.95 -1.06 1.24
CA PRO A 111 11.65 -0.24 0.26
C PRO A 111 13.15 -0.50 0.28
N ASN A 112 13.73 -0.80 -0.88
CA ASN A 112 15.18 -0.90 -1.03
C ASN A 112 15.72 0.43 -1.57
N THR A 113 16.81 0.93 -0.99
CA THR A 113 17.49 2.15 -1.46
C THR A 113 18.34 1.86 -2.68
N VAL A 114 18.22 2.66 -3.72
CA VAL A 114 19.05 2.59 -4.94
C VAL A 114 19.78 3.91 -5.13
N CYS A 115 21.10 3.87 -5.11
CA CYS A 115 21.91 5.04 -5.42
C CYS A 115 21.91 5.30 -6.92
N ASN A 116 21.59 6.53 -7.34
CA ASN A 116 21.61 6.92 -8.74
C ASN A 116 23.04 7.20 -9.23
N ASP A 117 23.99 7.51 -8.34
CA ASP A 117 25.35 7.85 -8.70
C ASP A 117 26.26 6.63 -8.85
N CYS A 118 26.20 5.68 -7.91
CA CYS A 118 27.07 4.50 -7.95
C CYS A 118 26.35 3.19 -8.30
N GLY A 119 25.01 3.20 -8.45
CA GLY A 119 24.21 2.03 -8.78
C GLY A 119 24.06 1.01 -7.65
N PHE A 120 24.59 1.28 -6.45
CA PHE A 120 24.48 0.36 -5.32
C PHE A 120 23.03 0.24 -4.84
N ILE A 121 22.62 -0.99 -4.51
CA ILE A 121 21.29 -1.28 -3.96
C ILE A 121 21.46 -1.79 -2.52
N ASP A 122 20.89 -1.05 -1.57
CA ASP A 122 20.79 -1.45 -0.17
C ASP A 122 19.38 -1.95 0.12
N LYS A 123 19.28 -3.03 0.87
CA LYS A 123 17.97 -3.63 1.24
C LYS A 123 17.22 -2.81 2.30
N ARG A 124 17.86 -1.84 2.91
CA ARG A 124 17.27 -0.95 3.91
C ARG A 124 16.73 0.31 3.26
N HIS A 125 15.78 0.95 3.92
CA HIS A 125 15.29 2.28 3.56
C HIS A 125 16.22 3.33 4.17
N LEU A 126 17.08 3.95 3.36
CA LEU A 126 18.11 4.90 3.78
C LEU A 126 17.97 6.21 3.03
N GLU A 127 18.28 7.33 3.69
CA GLU A 127 18.30 8.66 3.06
C GLU A 127 19.56 8.87 2.20
N ASN A 128 20.66 8.19 2.55
CA ASN A 128 21.94 8.30 1.87
C ASN A 128 22.46 6.91 1.46
N CYS A 129 23.21 6.88 0.38
CA CYS A 129 23.84 5.65 -0.08
C CYS A 129 24.88 5.14 0.93
N SER A 130 24.73 3.91 1.43
CA SER A 130 25.64 3.28 2.38
C SER A 130 27.04 3.01 1.80
N LYS A 131 27.19 3.03 0.46
CA LYS A 131 28.48 2.77 -0.22
C LYS A 131 29.26 4.03 -0.54
N CYS A 132 28.63 5.09 -1.06
CA CYS A 132 29.33 6.29 -1.51
C CYS A 132 28.91 7.57 -0.77
N GLY A 133 27.94 7.49 0.15
CA GLY A 133 27.45 8.63 0.92
C GLY A 133 26.54 9.60 0.16
N SER A 134 26.25 9.35 -1.12
CA SER A 134 25.42 10.23 -1.94
C SER A 134 23.99 10.30 -1.42
N GLU A 135 23.40 11.51 -1.44
CA GLU A 135 21.98 11.78 -1.16
C GLU A 135 21.09 11.54 -2.39
N ASN A 136 21.70 11.35 -3.57
CA ASN A 136 20.97 11.08 -4.82
C ASN A 136 20.49 9.62 -4.85
N VAL A 137 19.47 9.33 -4.08
CA VAL A 137 18.89 8.00 -3.96
C VAL A 137 17.45 7.94 -4.48
N ASP A 138 17.03 6.76 -4.88
CA ASP A 138 15.66 6.40 -5.24
C ASP A 138 15.28 5.12 -4.51
N TYR A 139 14.00 4.78 -4.48
CA TYR A 139 13.52 3.61 -3.75
C TYR A 139 12.89 2.60 -4.69
N LEU A 140 13.29 1.33 -4.52
CA LEU A 140 12.66 0.18 -5.15
C LEU A 140 11.60 -0.39 -4.21
N THR A 141 10.34 -0.34 -4.62
CA THR A 141 9.23 -0.95 -3.88
C THR A 141 8.21 -1.54 -4.85
N ARG A 142 7.28 -2.34 -4.35
CA ARG A 142 6.27 -2.97 -5.18
C ARG A 142 5.14 -2.00 -5.50
N ILE A 143 4.79 -1.89 -6.78
CA ILE A 143 3.55 -1.22 -7.20
C ILE A 143 2.39 -2.19 -6.99
N ILE A 144 2.43 -3.35 -7.60
CA ILE A 144 1.37 -4.38 -7.56
C ILE A 144 2.03 -5.73 -7.41
N GLY A 145 2.92 -6.25 -7.87
CA GLY A 145 3.53 -7.58 -7.73
C GLY A 145 5.02 -7.59 -8.04
N TYR A 146 5.54 -6.53 -8.63
CA TYR A 146 6.93 -6.41 -9.02
C TYR A 146 7.58 -5.14 -8.48
N LEU A 147 8.89 -5.21 -8.25
CA LEU A 147 9.70 -4.09 -7.79
C LEU A 147 9.95 -3.11 -8.93
N LYS A 148 9.74 -1.84 -8.66
CA LYS A 148 10.07 -0.74 -9.58
C LYS A 148 10.48 0.49 -8.80
N ARG A 149 11.41 1.28 -9.35
CA ARG A 149 11.81 2.57 -8.77
C ARG A 149 10.61 3.51 -8.70
N ILE A 150 10.41 4.19 -7.58
CA ILE A 150 9.29 5.11 -7.37
C ILE A 150 9.31 6.23 -8.41
N SER A 151 10.48 6.78 -8.75
CA SER A 151 10.64 7.81 -9.78
C SER A 151 10.14 7.39 -11.17
N LYS A 152 10.02 6.08 -11.43
CA LYS A 152 9.54 5.52 -12.70
C LYS A 152 8.06 5.11 -12.66
N TRP A 153 7.34 5.42 -11.60
CA TRP A 153 5.90 5.23 -11.51
C TRP A 153 5.16 6.33 -12.26
N SER A 154 3.89 6.11 -12.58
CA SER A 154 3.03 7.20 -13.04
C SER A 154 2.83 8.22 -11.91
N GLU A 155 2.54 9.47 -12.25
CA GLU A 155 2.37 10.56 -11.28
C GLU A 155 1.37 10.20 -10.17
N ALA A 156 0.21 9.65 -10.54
CA ALA A 156 -0.81 9.22 -9.57
C ALA A 156 -0.28 8.14 -8.61
N ARG A 157 0.58 7.23 -9.09
CA ARG A 157 1.21 6.19 -8.26
C ARG A 157 2.32 6.74 -7.38
N GLN A 158 3.06 7.74 -7.85
CA GLN A 158 4.05 8.43 -7.02
C GLN A 158 3.36 9.16 -5.85
N LYS A 159 2.21 9.80 -6.10
CA LYS A 159 1.39 10.42 -5.03
C LYS A 159 0.91 9.40 -4.00
N GLU A 160 0.48 8.23 -4.44
CA GLU A 160 0.12 7.13 -3.53
C GLU A 160 1.35 6.62 -2.76
N GLY A 161 2.46 6.39 -3.47
CA GLY A 161 3.72 5.93 -2.87
C GLY A 161 4.24 6.85 -1.77
N ALA A 162 4.12 8.17 -1.98
CA ALA A 162 4.50 9.18 -0.99
C ALA A 162 3.61 9.22 0.27
N LYS A 163 2.40 8.65 0.18
CA LYS A 163 1.46 8.56 1.31
C LYS A 163 1.56 7.23 2.06
N ARG A 164 2.31 6.25 1.55
CA ARG A 164 2.40 4.93 2.17
C ARG A 164 3.01 5.00 3.55
N TYR A 165 2.26 4.51 4.52
CA TYR A 165 2.79 4.20 5.83
C TYR A 165 3.47 2.83 5.79
N TYR A 166 4.62 2.73 6.43
CA TYR A 166 5.39 1.49 6.55
C TYR A 166 5.38 1.09 8.02
N ASP A 167 4.75 -0.03 8.31
CA ASP A 167 4.64 -0.53 9.68
C ASP A 167 6.00 -1.01 10.20
N THR A 168 6.33 -0.66 11.45
CA THR A 168 7.42 -1.32 12.16
C THR A 168 6.95 -2.70 12.63
N PRO A 169 7.64 -3.80 12.27
CA PRO A 169 7.17 -5.15 12.57
C PRO A 169 7.30 -5.48 14.06
N ASN A 170 6.28 -5.11 14.84
CA ASN A 170 6.12 -5.46 16.26
C ASN A 170 5.38 -6.80 16.42
N VAL A 171 5.87 -7.86 15.77
CA VAL A 171 5.28 -9.21 15.80
C VAL A 171 6.21 -10.24 16.42
#